data_03e293b511b7798df1da36cd43610570
#
_entry.id   03e293b511b7798df1da36cd43610570
#
_cell.length_a   1.000
_cell.length_b   1.000
_cell.length_c   1.000
_cell.angle_alpha   90.00
_cell.angle_beta   90.00
_cell.angle_gamma   90.00
#
_symmetry.space_group_name_H-M   'P 1'
#
loop_
_entity.id
_entity.type
_entity.pdbx_description
1 polymer ?
#
loop_
_entity_poly.entity_id
_entity_poly.type
_entity_poly.pdbx_seq_one_letter_code
_entity_poly.pdbx_strand_id
1 'polypeptide(L)'
;DKYDEPSAQVLPCIHQVLGLFKKSKRRAGGTSEQDASGLTAAQHEFIARLITLALQKLQFDPEFEWEDSSLVGGAADPDADEAEEDEEHLVKFHELRKQLQVILGAIAALDEPLVSSTTHSLVGSTLSAGDPAQLPWERAELALYATFSCGEVLASIRGNKVGLGPHSYVRLPEGPGKARNLRQSVSVYQSLPPNTLGEILQLLFRSNIAAHAHPVVQLQYFECAVRYASCFQLWPDLIPGALSAFLGERGLRHERAGMRRRINYLFYRFVREIRTAMPSEYVPKLLEGMQDCFQVRAVLPAATPEEDPLQKATERASAFDSQLYLFDTAGLLIAQLGQAPGEQVMLLKAITTPLGEQLHQAVQSFGADAQNLQAVLQAHHLILALSTLAKGFPDYDASRASEPGWIAEFKELTEKILLALTA
;
A
#
# COMPACT_ATOMS: atom_id res chain seq x y z
N ASP A 1 0.87 19.10 -25.98
CA ASP A 1 -0.13 18.53 -25.10
C ASP A 1 0.37 17.16 -24.60
N LYS A 2 0.45 16.95 -23.26
CA LYS A 2 0.95 15.71 -22.69
C LYS A 2 -0.03 14.53 -22.87
N TYR A 3 -1.29 14.86 -23.05
CA TYR A 3 -2.39 13.90 -23.19
C TYR A 3 -2.79 13.65 -24.63
N ASP A 4 -1.87 13.95 -25.56
CA ASP A 4 -2.09 13.94 -26.98
C ASP A 4 -2.48 12.55 -27.51
N GLU A 5 -3.62 12.44 -28.16
CA GLU A 5 -4.04 11.24 -28.89
C GLU A 5 -2.94 10.70 -29.85
N PRO A 6 -2.13 11.54 -30.54
CA PRO A 6 -1.02 11.07 -31.34
C PRO A 6 0.02 10.26 -30.57
N SER A 7 0.30 10.61 -29.30
CA SER A 7 1.24 9.83 -28.49
C SER A 7 0.73 8.42 -28.22
N ALA A 8 -0.55 8.26 -27.94
CA ALA A 8 -1.17 6.95 -27.73
C ALA A 8 -1.20 6.10 -29.01
N GLN A 9 -1.42 6.72 -30.18
CA GLN A 9 -1.47 6.02 -31.48
C GLN A 9 -0.11 5.44 -31.89
N VAL A 10 1.01 6.01 -31.44
CA VAL A 10 2.36 5.52 -31.74
C VAL A 10 2.74 4.29 -30.92
N LEU A 11 2.14 4.08 -29.73
CA LEU A 11 2.52 2.99 -28.82
C LEU A 11 2.37 1.58 -29.42
N PRO A 12 1.34 1.23 -30.20
CA PRO A 12 1.27 -0.07 -30.88
C PRO A 12 2.42 -0.30 -31.86
N CYS A 13 2.84 0.75 -32.59
CA CYS A 13 3.98 0.66 -33.51
C CYS A 13 5.28 0.40 -32.73
N ILE A 14 5.52 1.14 -31.64
CA ILE A 14 6.66 0.91 -30.74
C ILE A 14 6.68 -0.54 -30.25
N HIS A 15 5.54 -1.05 -29.83
CA HIS A 15 5.43 -2.44 -29.34
C HIS A 15 5.81 -3.46 -30.41
N GLN A 16 5.40 -3.23 -31.67
CA GLN A 16 5.82 -4.09 -32.79
C GLN A 16 7.33 -4.03 -33.04
N VAL A 17 7.94 -2.83 -33.01
CA VAL A 17 9.39 -2.66 -33.17
C VAL A 17 10.17 -3.40 -32.08
N LEU A 18 9.76 -3.28 -30.81
CA LEU A 18 10.36 -4.01 -29.69
C LEU A 18 10.21 -5.53 -29.87
N GLY A 19 9.06 -5.96 -30.40
CA GLY A 19 8.83 -7.36 -30.79
C GLY A 19 9.81 -7.87 -31.85
N LEU A 20 10.16 -7.03 -32.84
CA LEU A 20 11.18 -7.36 -33.83
C LEU A 20 12.59 -7.46 -33.21
N PHE A 21 12.94 -6.55 -32.31
CA PHE A 21 14.22 -6.60 -31.58
C PHE A 21 14.33 -7.89 -30.75
N LYS A 22 13.25 -8.31 -30.08
CA LYS A 22 13.21 -9.57 -29.34
C LYS A 22 13.39 -10.80 -30.24
N LYS A 23 12.83 -10.79 -31.45
CA LYS A 23 13.04 -11.84 -32.44
C LYS A 23 14.47 -11.85 -32.98
N SER A 24 15.04 -10.67 -33.23
CA SER A 24 16.43 -10.51 -33.67
C SER A 24 17.40 -11.05 -32.62
N LYS A 25 17.26 -10.64 -31.36
CA LYS A 25 18.06 -11.13 -30.23
C LYS A 25 18.04 -12.66 -30.11
N ARG A 26 16.90 -13.30 -30.32
CA ARG A 26 16.78 -14.76 -30.29
C ARG A 26 17.50 -15.47 -31.43
N ARG A 27 17.60 -14.84 -32.61
CA ARG A 27 18.24 -15.41 -33.81
C ARG A 27 19.75 -15.22 -33.82
N ALA A 28 20.24 -14.18 -33.17
CA ALA A 28 21.61 -13.70 -33.30
C ALA A 28 22.61 -14.33 -32.32
N GLY A 29 22.27 -15.40 -31.63
CA GLY A 29 23.13 -16.06 -30.63
C GLY A 29 24.60 -16.22 -31.06
N GLY A 30 25.40 -15.14 -30.99
CA GLY A 30 26.85 -15.21 -31.12
C GLY A 30 27.54 -14.45 -32.26
N THR A 31 26.97 -13.33 -32.75
CA THR A 31 27.70 -12.44 -33.69
C THR A 31 28.49 -11.37 -32.95
N SER A 32 29.72 -11.07 -33.42
CA SER A 32 30.72 -10.22 -32.78
C SER A 32 30.43 -8.71 -32.74
N GLU A 33 29.25 -8.25 -33.18
CA GLU A 33 28.86 -6.82 -33.21
C GLU A 33 27.83 -6.46 -32.14
N GLN A 34 27.53 -7.37 -31.20
CA GLN A 34 26.52 -7.19 -30.20
C GLN A 34 27.15 -6.92 -28.83
N ASP A 35 26.52 -6.02 -28.07
CA ASP A 35 26.86 -5.79 -26.67
C ASP A 35 26.41 -6.97 -25.76
N ALA A 36 26.65 -6.83 -24.45
CA ALA A 36 26.24 -7.84 -23.45
C ALA A 36 24.73 -8.11 -23.44
N SER A 37 23.91 -7.19 -23.98
CA SER A 37 22.45 -7.35 -24.10
C SER A 37 22.02 -8.17 -25.35
N GLY A 38 22.93 -8.40 -26.29
CA GLY A 38 22.65 -9.04 -27.59
C GLY A 38 21.88 -8.12 -28.55
N LEU A 39 21.99 -6.81 -28.38
CA LEU A 39 21.42 -5.78 -29.23
C LEU A 39 22.54 -5.10 -30.03
N THR A 40 22.22 -4.53 -31.20
CA THR A 40 23.15 -3.65 -31.92
C THR A 40 23.21 -2.28 -31.22
N ALA A 41 24.31 -1.52 -31.43
CA ALA A 41 24.48 -0.18 -30.86
C ALA A 41 23.30 0.75 -31.19
N ALA A 42 22.80 0.70 -32.44
CA ALA A 42 21.65 1.50 -32.85
C ALA A 42 20.35 1.09 -32.14
N GLN A 43 20.15 -0.19 -31.92
CA GLN A 43 18.99 -0.69 -31.14
C GLN A 43 19.07 -0.27 -29.67
N HIS A 44 20.26 -0.36 -29.08
CA HIS A 44 20.49 0.05 -27.69
C HIS A 44 20.26 1.54 -27.53
N GLU A 45 20.77 2.39 -28.44
CA GLU A 45 20.52 3.83 -28.41
C GLU A 45 19.04 4.17 -28.56
N PHE A 46 18.33 3.51 -29.49
CA PHE A 46 16.88 3.68 -29.65
C PHE A 46 16.14 3.37 -28.35
N ILE A 47 16.44 2.23 -27.71
CA ILE A 47 15.81 1.81 -26.46
C ILE A 47 16.12 2.77 -25.33
N ALA A 48 17.36 3.26 -25.20
CA ALA A 48 17.76 4.22 -24.18
C ALA A 48 16.98 5.55 -24.30
N ARG A 49 16.83 6.05 -25.53
CA ARG A 49 16.00 7.25 -25.79
C ARG A 49 14.52 6.99 -25.48
N LEU A 50 14.02 5.81 -25.85
CA LEU A 50 12.63 5.44 -25.62
C LEU A 50 12.30 5.34 -24.12
N ILE A 51 13.19 4.77 -23.28
CA ILE A 51 13.01 4.73 -21.82
C ILE A 51 12.92 6.15 -21.26
N THR A 52 13.84 7.03 -21.66
CA THR A 52 13.86 8.42 -21.19
C THR A 52 12.56 9.14 -21.52
N LEU A 53 12.09 9.00 -22.77
CA LEU A 53 10.81 9.58 -23.20
C LEU A 53 9.61 8.96 -22.46
N ALA A 54 9.59 7.65 -22.27
CA ALA A 54 8.53 6.97 -21.55
C ALA A 54 8.45 7.45 -20.09
N LEU A 55 9.58 7.55 -19.40
CA LEU A 55 9.64 8.07 -18.03
C LEU A 55 9.18 9.52 -17.93
N GLN A 56 9.57 10.38 -18.89
CA GLN A 56 9.11 11.78 -18.94
C GLN A 56 7.58 11.88 -19.14
N LYS A 57 7.02 11.02 -19.98
CA LYS A 57 5.55 10.98 -20.24
C LYS A 57 4.74 10.39 -19.07
N LEU A 58 5.37 9.74 -18.10
CA LEU A 58 4.71 9.32 -16.86
C LEU A 58 4.43 10.47 -15.87
N GLN A 59 5.07 11.64 -16.05
CA GLN A 59 4.91 12.79 -15.17
C GLN A 59 3.57 13.47 -15.40
N PHE A 60 2.90 13.88 -14.31
CA PHE A 60 1.73 14.74 -14.37
C PHE A 60 2.04 16.10 -15.00
N ASP A 61 1.03 16.74 -15.56
CA ASP A 61 1.13 18.13 -15.97
C ASP A 61 1.27 19.01 -14.72
N PRO A 62 2.21 19.98 -14.68
CA PRO A 62 2.33 20.91 -13.57
C PRO A 62 1.07 21.76 -13.32
N GLU A 63 0.28 21.99 -14.37
CA GLU A 63 -0.97 22.76 -14.32
C GLU A 63 -2.18 21.91 -13.91
N PHE A 64 -1.98 20.59 -13.71
CA PHE A 64 -3.08 19.70 -13.30
C PHE A 64 -3.51 20.03 -11.86
N GLU A 65 -4.73 20.46 -11.69
CA GLU A 65 -5.37 20.66 -10.40
C GLU A 65 -5.92 19.34 -9.86
N TRP A 66 -5.51 19.00 -8.67
CA TRP A 66 -5.87 17.73 -8.03
C TRP A 66 -7.04 17.92 -7.08
N GLU A 67 -8.18 17.33 -7.40
CA GLU A 67 -9.37 17.30 -6.56
C GLU A 67 -9.52 16.01 -5.74
N ASP A 68 -10.28 16.06 -4.64
CA ASP A 68 -10.54 14.91 -3.75
C ASP A 68 -11.31 13.76 -4.43
N SER A 69 -12.17 14.09 -5.38
CA SER A 69 -12.94 13.15 -6.22
C SER A 69 -12.02 12.21 -7.01
N SER A 70 -10.86 12.72 -7.43
CA SER A 70 -9.87 11.99 -8.21
C SER A 70 -9.19 10.82 -7.48
N LEU A 71 -9.23 10.80 -6.13
CA LEU A 71 -8.57 9.77 -5.29
C LEU A 71 -9.40 8.49 -5.10
N VAL A 72 -10.69 8.64 -5.21
CA VAL A 72 -11.62 7.54 -4.94
C VAL A 72 -12.28 7.20 -6.26
N GLY A 73 -11.96 6.08 -6.85
CA GLY A 73 -12.77 5.49 -7.92
C GLY A 73 -14.16 5.11 -7.39
N GLY A 74 -14.83 6.03 -6.72
CA GLY A 74 -16.12 5.90 -6.07
C GLY A 74 -17.04 7.00 -6.58
N ALA A 75 -18.19 6.58 -7.03
CA ALA A 75 -19.32 7.31 -7.57
C ALA A 75 -19.21 8.85 -7.45
N ALA A 76 -19.01 9.49 -8.61
CA ALA A 76 -19.15 10.92 -8.78
C ALA A 76 -20.47 11.40 -8.18
N ASP A 77 -20.44 12.57 -7.56
CA ASP A 77 -21.68 13.28 -7.19
C ASP A 77 -22.42 13.60 -8.51
N PRO A 78 -23.66 13.12 -8.71
CA PRO A 78 -24.34 13.27 -9.98
C PRO A 78 -24.69 14.73 -10.36
N ASP A 79 -24.40 15.70 -9.51
CA ASP A 79 -24.74 17.11 -9.71
C ASP A 79 -23.52 18.01 -10.06
N ALA A 80 -22.32 17.44 -10.34
CA ALA A 80 -21.11 18.20 -10.66
C ALA A 80 -20.78 18.16 -12.16
N ASP A 81 -21.44 18.99 -12.95
CA ASP A 81 -21.22 19.09 -14.42
C ASP A 81 -19.82 19.57 -14.84
N GLU A 82 -19.05 20.23 -13.97
CA GLU A 82 -17.69 20.70 -14.27
C GLU A 82 -16.60 19.67 -13.96
N ALA A 83 -16.88 18.64 -13.14
CA ALA A 83 -15.93 17.61 -12.76
C ALA A 83 -15.72 16.53 -13.86
N GLU A 84 -16.58 16.46 -14.87
CA GLU A 84 -16.54 15.40 -15.90
C GLU A 84 -15.31 15.51 -16.82
N GLU A 85 -14.88 16.72 -17.20
CA GLU A 85 -13.74 16.89 -18.12
C GLU A 85 -12.40 16.55 -17.44
N ASP A 86 -12.19 16.97 -16.20
CA ASP A 86 -10.95 16.69 -15.46
C ASP A 86 -10.85 15.21 -15.09
N GLU A 87 -11.96 14.57 -14.78
CA GLU A 87 -12.00 13.12 -14.54
C GLU A 87 -11.68 12.33 -15.82
N GLU A 88 -12.16 12.77 -16.99
CA GLU A 88 -11.83 12.14 -18.27
C GLU A 88 -10.35 12.27 -18.61
N HIS A 89 -9.75 13.44 -18.37
CA HIS A 89 -8.30 13.66 -18.56
C HIS A 89 -7.46 12.76 -17.64
N LEU A 90 -7.84 12.62 -16.39
CA LEU A 90 -7.18 11.76 -15.43
C LEU A 90 -7.26 10.28 -15.82
N VAL A 91 -8.44 9.83 -16.27
CA VAL A 91 -8.65 8.45 -16.76
C VAL A 91 -7.76 8.18 -17.98
N LYS A 92 -7.72 9.10 -18.96
CA LYS A 92 -6.84 9.01 -20.14
C LYS A 92 -5.37 8.95 -19.76
N PHE A 93 -4.95 9.77 -18.79
CA PHE A 93 -3.58 9.77 -18.31
C PHE A 93 -3.21 8.45 -17.60
N HIS A 94 -4.08 7.92 -16.78
CA HIS A 94 -3.85 6.62 -16.14
C HIS A 94 -3.79 5.48 -17.16
N GLU A 95 -4.60 5.55 -18.23
CA GLU A 95 -4.53 4.56 -19.31
C GLU A 95 -3.20 4.68 -20.07
N LEU A 96 -2.74 5.91 -20.37
CA LEU A 96 -1.41 6.14 -20.97
C LEU A 96 -0.30 5.57 -20.07
N ARG A 97 -0.36 5.80 -18.76
CA ARG A 97 0.61 5.24 -17.81
C ARG A 97 0.65 3.71 -17.86
N LYS A 98 -0.50 3.03 -17.95
CA LYS A 98 -0.57 1.56 -18.09
C LYS A 98 0.10 1.11 -19.40
N GLN A 99 -0.19 1.79 -20.50
CA GLN A 99 0.41 1.46 -21.80
C GLN A 99 1.93 1.67 -21.80
N LEU A 100 2.41 2.75 -21.18
CA LEU A 100 3.85 3.01 -21.01
C LEU A 100 4.51 1.94 -20.11
N GLN A 101 3.84 1.44 -19.08
CA GLN A 101 4.35 0.32 -18.28
C GLN A 101 4.53 -0.94 -19.14
N VAL A 102 3.60 -1.23 -20.06
CA VAL A 102 3.74 -2.36 -20.99
C VAL A 102 4.96 -2.17 -21.89
N ILE A 103 5.20 -0.96 -22.38
CA ILE A 103 6.41 -0.63 -23.17
C ILE A 103 7.68 -0.82 -22.34
N LEU A 104 7.73 -0.28 -21.12
CA LEU A 104 8.86 -0.48 -20.20
C LEU A 104 9.11 -1.96 -19.92
N GLY A 105 8.05 -2.75 -19.77
CA GLY A 105 8.13 -4.20 -19.63
C GLY A 105 8.72 -4.90 -20.86
N ALA A 106 8.33 -4.49 -22.06
CA ALA A 106 8.89 -5.02 -23.30
C ALA A 106 10.39 -4.66 -23.44
N ILE A 107 10.77 -3.44 -23.04
CA ILE A 107 12.16 -3.01 -23.03
C ILE A 107 12.98 -3.78 -22.00
N ALA A 108 12.48 -3.91 -20.78
CA ALA A 108 13.18 -4.65 -19.73
C ALA A 108 13.37 -6.14 -20.06
N ALA A 109 12.49 -6.73 -20.89
CA ALA A 109 12.69 -8.07 -21.43
C ALA A 109 13.84 -8.14 -22.45
N LEU A 110 14.26 -7.00 -23.01
CA LEU A 110 15.43 -6.87 -23.89
C LEU A 110 16.69 -6.51 -23.08
N ASP A 111 16.58 -5.52 -22.20
CA ASP A 111 17.68 -4.98 -21.40
C ASP A 111 17.18 -4.53 -20.01
N GLU A 112 17.12 -5.46 -19.07
CA GLU A 112 16.71 -5.19 -17.68
C GLU A 112 17.64 -4.21 -16.96
N PRO A 113 18.99 -4.33 -17.06
CA PRO A 113 19.92 -3.39 -16.46
C PRO A 113 19.72 -1.95 -16.91
N LEU A 114 19.42 -1.72 -18.18
CA LEU A 114 19.21 -0.37 -18.73
C LEU A 114 17.96 0.29 -18.11
N VAL A 115 16.84 -0.43 -18.00
CA VAL A 115 15.62 0.10 -17.34
C VAL A 115 15.89 0.44 -15.87
N SER A 116 16.54 -0.48 -15.16
CA SER A 116 16.84 -0.31 -13.73
C SER A 116 17.80 0.87 -13.50
N SER A 117 18.87 1.00 -14.29
CA SER A 117 19.84 2.08 -14.15
C SER A 117 19.28 3.45 -14.53
N THR A 118 18.45 3.52 -15.58
CA THR A 118 17.79 4.78 -15.97
C THR A 118 16.80 5.23 -14.89
N THR A 119 16.02 4.30 -14.33
CA THR A 119 15.13 4.60 -13.19
C THR A 119 15.93 5.05 -11.97
N HIS A 120 17.02 4.36 -11.64
CA HIS A 120 17.91 4.76 -10.54
C HIS A 120 18.46 6.18 -10.73
N SER A 121 18.89 6.53 -11.93
CA SER A 121 19.42 7.86 -12.25
C SER A 121 18.33 8.93 -12.10
N LEU A 122 17.09 8.66 -12.56
CA LEU A 122 15.96 9.57 -12.41
C LEU A 122 15.64 9.81 -10.94
N VAL A 123 15.45 8.73 -10.18
CA VAL A 123 15.08 8.81 -8.74
C VAL A 123 16.20 9.46 -7.93
N GLY A 124 17.46 9.03 -8.17
CA GLY A 124 18.62 9.55 -7.47
C GLY A 124 18.81 11.04 -7.72
N SER A 125 18.73 11.50 -8.98
CA SER A 125 18.85 12.92 -9.32
C SER A 125 17.71 13.76 -8.72
N THR A 126 16.48 13.23 -8.72
CA THR A 126 15.33 13.92 -8.15
C THR A 126 15.48 14.06 -6.64
N LEU A 127 15.77 12.98 -5.92
CA LEU A 127 15.88 12.99 -4.45
C LEU A 127 17.13 13.74 -3.94
N SER A 128 18.15 13.95 -4.80
CA SER A 128 19.38 14.69 -4.47
C SER A 128 19.32 16.18 -4.85
N ALA A 129 18.28 16.64 -5.54
CA ALA A 129 18.17 18.00 -6.04
C ALA A 129 17.90 19.05 -4.95
N GLY A 130 17.63 18.62 -3.71
CA GLY A 130 17.30 19.46 -2.56
C GLY A 130 16.56 18.67 -1.50
N ASP A 131 15.75 19.36 -0.67
CA ASP A 131 14.84 18.67 0.26
C ASP A 131 13.67 18.05 -0.54
N PRO A 132 13.53 16.71 -0.56
CA PRO A 132 12.46 16.03 -1.31
C PRO A 132 11.05 16.48 -0.90
N ALA A 133 10.87 16.98 0.32
CA ALA A 133 9.58 17.51 0.78
C ALA A 133 9.20 18.86 0.14
N GLN A 134 10.14 19.54 -0.50
CA GLN A 134 9.96 20.86 -1.13
C GLN A 134 10.06 20.81 -2.65
N LEU A 135 10.21 19.65 -3.24
CA LEU A 135 10.25 19.50 -4.70
C LEU A 135 8.89 19.87 -5.33
N PRO A 136 8.86 20.29 -6.61
CA PRO A 136 7.62 20.31 -7.38
C PRO A 136 6.94 18.94 -7.29
N TRP A 137 5.64 18.92 -6.95
CA TRP A 137 4.92 17.71 -6.62
C TRP A 137 4.91 16.68 -7.76
N GLU A 138 4.82 17.13 -8.99
CA GLU A 138 4.81 16.29 -10.18
C GLU A 138 6.16 15.56 -10.38
N ARG A 139 7.28 16.17 -9.93
CA ARG A 139 8.60 15.53 -9.93
C ARG A 139 8.75 14.53 -8.79
N ALA A 140 8.29 14.90 -7.61
CA ALA A 140 8.30 14.02 -6.45
C ALA A 140 7.43 12.77 -6.71
N GLU A 141 6.24 12.96 -7.27
CA GLU A 141 5.33 11.87 -7.65
C GLU A 141 5.96 11.00 -8.74
N LEU A 142 6.56 11.59 -9.76
CA LEU A 142 7.23 10.83 -10.82
C LEU A 142 8.32 9.91 -10.26
N ALA A 143 9.15 10.37 -9.32
CA ALA A 143 10.18 9.53 -8.71
C ALA A 143 9.58 8.32 -7.99
N LEU A 144 8.48 8.53 -7.27
CA LEU A 144 7.74 7.45 -6.59
C LEU A 144 7.07 6.50 -7.59
N TYR A 145 6.38 7.04 -8.60
CA TYR A 145 5.70 6.24 -9.60
C TYR A 145 6.66 5.46 -10.50
N ALA A 146 7.80 6.06 -10.87
CA ALA A 146 8.85 5.37 -11.62
C ALA A 146 9.45 4.21 -10.79
N THR A 147 9.65 4.42 -9.49
CA THR A 147 10.06 3.34 -8.57
C THR A 147 9.02 2.23 -8.54
N PHE A 148 7.74 2.57 -8.35
CA PHE A 148 6.64 1.61 -8.34
C PHE A 148 6.59 0.81 -9.64
N SER A 149 6.60 1.50 -10.79
CA SER A 149 6.56 0.88 -12.12
C SER A 149 7.75 -0.01 -12.41
N CYS A 150 8.95 0.39 -12.00
CA CYS A 150 10.17 -0.42 -12.17
C CYS A 150 10.02 -1.79 -11.49
N GLY A 151 9.54 -1.83 -10.26
CA GLY A 151 9.33 -3.09 -9.55
C GLY A 151 8.25 -3.97 -10.18
N GLU A 152 7.15 -3.40 -10.68
CA GLU A 152 6.11 -4.14 -11.41
C GLU A 152 6.69 -4.79 -12.68
N VAL A 153 7.45 -4.02 -13.43
CA VAL A 153 8.11 -4.47 -14.66
C VAL A 153 9.10 -5.60 -14.35
N LEU A 154 9.95 -5.45 -13.33
CA LEU A 154 10.92 -6.47 -12.94
C LEU A 154 10.24 -7.75 -12.41
N ALA A 155 9.17 -7.63 -11.64
CA ALA A 155 8.40 -8.77 -11.17
C ALA A 155 7.78 -9.56 -12.33
N SER A 156 7.21 -8.86 -13.31
CA SER A 156 6.60 -9.45 -14.50
C SER A 156 7.60 -10.25 -15.33
N ILE A 157 8.80 -9.71 -15.59
CA ILE A 157 9.84 -10.35 -16.39
C ILE A 157 10.35 -11.61 -15.72
N ARG A 158 10.52 -11.58 -14.40
CA ARG A 158 11.03 -12.70 -13.61
C ARG A 158 9.98 -13.80 -13.37
N GLY A 159 8.75 -13.61 -13.88
CA GLY A 159 7.65 -14.56 -13.71
C GLY A 159 7.14 -14.68 -12.28
N ASN A 160 7.42 -13.69 -11.43
CA ASN A 160 7.00 -13.65 -10.03
C ASN A 160 5.53 -13.24 -9.91
N LYS A 161 4.63 -14.21 -10.05
CA LYS A 161 3.18 -14.01 -9.86
C LYS A 161 2.80 -13.65 -8.42
N VAL A 162 3.67 -13.92 -7.45
CA VAL A 162 3.44 -13.75 -6.00
C VAL A 162 3.94 -12.40 -5.46
N GLY A 163 4.63 -11.61 -6.28
CA GLY A 163 5.24 -10.34 -5.85
C GLY A 163 6.76 -10.45 -5.61
N LEU A 164 7.35 -9.33 -5.20
CA LEU A 164 8.78 -9.23 -4.93
C LEU A 164 9.07 -9.63 -3.48
N GLY A 165 9.89 -10.66 -3.30
CA GLY A 165 10.41 -11.06 -1.99
C GLY A 165 11.78 -10.43 -1.67
N PRO A 166 12.33 -10.65 -0.46
CA PRO A 166 13.62 -10.09 -0.05
C PRO A 166 14.78 -10.32 -1.03
N HIS A 167 14.84 -11.49 -1.65
CA HIS A 167 15.85 -11.84 -2.67
C HIS A 167 15.84 -10.93 -3.91
N SER A 168 14.73 -10.25 -4.17
CA SER A 168 14.56 -9.37 -5.35
C SER A 168 15.33 -8.05 -5.24
N TYR A 169 15.80 -7.69 -4.04
CA TYR A 169 16.42 -6.39 -3.77
C TYR A 169 17.94 -6.45 -3.54
N VAL A 170 18.52 -7.63 -3.62
CA VAL A 170 19.96 -7.85 -3.37
C VAL A 170 20.65 -8.49 -4.56
N ARG A 171 21.98 -8.32 -4.63
CA ARG A 171 22.81 -8.96 -5.64
C ARG A 171 23.06 -10.41 -5.25
N LEU A 172 22.45 -11.32 -5.97
CA LEU A 172 22.65 -12.76 -5.72
C LEU A 172 24.00 -13.21 -6.28
N PRO A 173 24.72 -14.14 -5.58
CA PRO A 173 25.97 -14.70 -6.07
C PRO A 173 25.76 -15.44 -7.40
N GLU A 174 26.61 -15.19 -8.38
CA GLU A 174 26.62 -15.92 -9.66
C GLU A 174 27.10 -17.35 -9.45
N GLY A 175 26.45 -18.32 -10.11
CA GLY A 175 26.89 -19.71 -10.18
C GLY A 175 25.79 -20.71 -10.50
N PRO A 176 26.12 -21.78 -11.25
CA PRO A 176 25.16 -22.84 -11.56
C PRO A 176 24.77 -23.59 -10.29
N GLY A 177 23.48 -23.62 -9.97
CA GLY A 177 22.89 -24.35 -8.85
C GLY A 177 22.57 -23.53 -7.57
N LYS A 178 23.09 -22.32 -7.40
CA LYS A 178 22.83 -21.50 -6.20
C LYS A 178 21.50 -20.73 -6.25
N ALA A 179 20.98 -20.44 -7.43
CA ALA A 179 19.69 -19.76 -7.60
C ALA A 179 18.45 -20.63 -7.29
N ARG A 180 18.60 -21.96 -7.22
CA ARG A 180 17.47 -22.89 -7.02
C ARG A 180 17.01 -23.05 -5.56
N ASN A 181 17.82 -22.65 -4.56
CA ASN A 181 17.48 -22.75 -3.13
C ASN A 181 17.04 -21.41 -2.55
N LEU A 182 16.19 -20.68 -3.25
CA LEU A 182 15.66 -19.35 -2.88
C LEU A 182 14.70 -19.35 -1.65
N ARG A 183 14.55 -20.44 -0.94
CA ARG A 183 13.90 -20.52 0.38
C ARG A 183 14.90 -20.37 1.53
N GLN A 184 15.90 -19.49 1.34
CA GLN A 184 16.86 -19.21 2.40
C GLN A 184 16.25 -18.26 3.42
N SER A 185 16.76 -18.33 4.65
CA SER A 185 16.39 -17.38 5.71
C SER A 185 16.68 -15.94 5.28
N VAL A 186 15.83 -14.99 5.69
CA VAL A 186 16.01 -13.56 5.43
C VAL A 186 17.41 -13.08 5.84
N SER A 187 17.98 -13.63 6.92
CA SER A 187 19.33 -13.32 7.42
C SER A 187 20.44 -13.50 6.38
N VAL A 188 20.28 -14.46 5.45
CA VAL A 188 21.25 -14.65 4.36
C VAL A 188 21.22 -13.50 3.38
N TYR A 189 20.04 -12.99 3.07
CA TYR A 189 19.87 -11.85 2.15
C TYR A 189 20.32 -10.54 2.78
N GLN A 190 20.17 -10.37 4.11
CA GLN A 190 20.64 -9.19 4.84
C GLN A 190 22.15 -8.97 4.74
N SER A 191 22.93 -10.03 4.52
CA SER A 191 24.39 -9.95 4.35
C SER A 191 24.82 -9.58 2.93
N LEU A 192 23.90 -9.57 1.95
CA LEU A 192 24.23 -9.30 0.56
C LEU A 192 24.07 -7.80 0.24
N PRO A 193 24.88 -7.26 -0.69
CA PRO A 193 24.74 -5.88 -1.11
C PRO A 193 23.43 -5.67 -1.88
N PRO A 194 22.81 -4.48 -1.79
CA PRO A 194 21.62 -4.16 -2.57
C PRO A 194 21.92 -4.23 -4.08
N ASN A 195 20.93 -4.62 -4.85
CA ASN A 195 20.93 -4.42 -6.29
C ASN A 195 20.36 -3.03 -6.62
N THR A 196 20.29 -2.65 -7.89
CA THR A 196 19.82 -1.33 -8.32
C THR A 196 18.42 -0.99 -7.77
N LEU A 197 17.47 -1.93 -7.75
CA LEU A 197 16.16 -1.70 -7.13
C LEU A 197 16.28 -1.51 -5.62
N GLY A 198 17.10 -2.29 -4.94
CA GLY A 198 17.38 -2.15 -3.51
C GLY A 198 18.01 -0.79 -3.18
N GLU A 199 18.93 -0.30 -4.02
CA GLU A 199 19.53 1.03 -3.90
C GLU A 199 18.48 2.15 -4.04
N ILE A 200 17.59 2.04 -5.03
CA ILE A 200 16.45 2.97 -5.22
C ILE A 200 15.57 3.01 -3.95
N LEU A 201 15.19 1.84 -3.42
CA LEU A 201 14.32 1.76 -2.24
C LEU A 201 14.97 2.34 -0.99
N GLN A 202 16.28 2.11 -0.78
CA GLN A 202 17.00 2.72 0.33
C GLN A 202 17.08 4.25 0.20
N LEU A 203 17.33 4.78 -0.99
CA LEU A 203 17.30 6.22 -1.25
C LEU A 203 15.93 6.80 -0.94
N LEU A 204 14.87 6.15 -1.42
CA LEU A 204 13.50 6.61 -1.26
C LEU A 204 13.08 6.63 0.21
N PHE A 205 13.22 5.51 0.93
CA PHE A 205 12.74 5.39 2.31
C PHE A 205 13.62 6.08 3.36
N ARG A 206 14.87 6.46 3.00
CA ARG A 206 15.71 7.35 3.82
C ARG A 206 15.53 8.82 3.51
N SER A 207 14.88 9.15 2.40
CA SER A 207 14.61 10.54 2.03
C SER A 207 13.47 11.14 2.86
N ASN A 208 13.34 12.48 2.83
CA ASN A 208 12.25 13.20 3.49
C ASN A 208 10.99 13.32 2.60
N ILE A 209 10.85 12.51 1.55
CA ILE A 209 9.73 12.62 0.59
C ILE A 209 8.36 12.33 1.23
N ALA A 210 8.32 11.50 2.28
CA ALA A 210 7.10 11.25 3.07
C ALA A 210 6.53 12.51 3.72
N ALA A 211 7.35 13.55 3.90
CA ALA A 211 6.96 14.84 4.45
C ALA A 211 6.43 15.82 3.38
N HIS A 212 6.33 15.42 2.13
CA HIS A 212 5.79 16.26 1.05
C HIS A 212 4.33 16.67 1.31
N ALA A 213 3.98 17.94 1.01
CA ALA A 213 2.65 18.46 1.32
C ALA A 213 1.54 17.95 0.38
N HIS A 214 1.90 17.61 -0.87
CA HIS A 214 0.91 17.24 -1.89
C HIS A 214 0.32 15.84 -1.66
N PRO A 215 -1.02 15.65 -1.66
CA PRO A 215 -1.68 14.38 -1.30
C PRO A 215 -1.31 13.23 -2.23
N VAL A 216 -1.13 13.47 -3.53
CA VAL A 216 -0.74 12.43 -4.49
C VAL A 216 0.64 11.85 -4.17
N VAL A 217 1.59 12.70 -3.78
CA VAL A 217 2.94 12.27 -3.38
C VAL A 217 2.86 11.41 -2.11
N GLN A 218 2.04 11.84 -1.14
CA GLN A 218 1.82 11.09 0.10
C GLN A 218 1.23 9.70 -0.19
N LEU A 219 0.16 9.65 -1.00
CA LEU A 219 -0.48 8.38 -1.36
C LEU A 219 0.50 7.46 -2.09
N GLN A 220 1.22 7.98 -3.08
CA GLN A 220 2.18 7.20 -3.85
C GLN A 220 3.35 6.68 -2.98
N TYR A 221 3.76 7.44 -1.94
CA TYR A 221 4.72 6.97 -0.96
C TYR A 221 4.20 5.74 -0.20
N PHE A 222 2.96 5.77 0.30
CA PHE A 222 2.37 4.64 1.02
C PHE A 222 2.13 3.43 0.09
N GLU A 223 1.74 3.64 -1.16
CA GLU A 223 1.64 2.56 -2.15
C GLU A 223 3.02 1.90 -2.38
N CYS A 224 4.09 2.67 -2.50
CA CYS A 224 5.44 2.15 -2.60
C CYS A 224 5.84 1.37 -1.34
N ALA A 225 5.56 1.90 -0.14
CA ALA A 225 5.88 1.24 1.12
C ALA A 225 5.20 -0.14 1.22
N VAL A 226 3.93 -0.23 0.82
CA VAL A 226 3.18 -1.50 0.81
C VAL A 226 3.68 -2.43 -0.28
N ARG A 227 3.93 -1.91 -1.48
CA ARG A 227 4.39 -2.72 -2.62
C ARG A 227 5.73 -3.39 -2.35
N TYR A 228 6.60 -2.68 -1.67
CA TYR A 228 7.95 -3.12 -1.34
C TYR A 228 8.14 -3.50 0.13
N ALA A 229 7.06 -3.79 0.86
CA ALA A 229 7.10 -4.06 2.30
C ALA A 229 8.12 -5.14 2.69
N SER A 230 8.34 -6.14 1.83
CA SER A 230 9.36 -7.17 2.09
C SER A 230 10.82 -6.64 2.10
N CYS A 231 11.10 -5.43 1.58
CA CYS A 231 12.43 -4.83 1.68
C CYS A 231 12.77 -4.41 3.12
N PHE A 232 11.78 -4.08 3.94
CA PHE A 232 11.96 -3.73 5.35
C PHE A 232 12.41 -4.93 6.21
N GLN A 233 12.22 -6.16 5.72
CA GLN A 233 12.81 -7.34 6.35
C GLN A 233 14.34 -7.40 6.18
N LEU A 234 14.86 -6.80 5.08
CA LEU A 234 16.29 -6.69 4.83
C LEU A 234 16.93 -5.53 5.58
N TRP A 235 16.22 -4.42 5.66
CA TRP A 235 16.68 -3.16 6.25
C TRP A 235 15.69 -2.68 7.33
N PRO A 236 15.71 -3.33 8.53
CA PRO A 236 14.78 -2.98 9.62
C PRO A 236 14.95 -1.56 10.14
N ASP A 237 16.11 -0.94 9.90
CA ASP A 237 16.38 0.47 10.22
C ASP A 237 15.45 1.46 9.47
N LEU A 238 14.81 1.04 8.39
CA LEU A 238 13.83 1.83 7.65
C LEU A 238 12.41 1.79 8.27
N ILE A 239 12.11 0.79 9.12
CA ILE A 239 10.77 0.58 9.70
C ILE A 239 10.29 1.79 10.50
N PRO A 240 11.10 2.37 11.43
CA PRO A 240 10.63 3.50 12.24
C PRO A 240 10.20 4.70 11.42
N GLY A 241 10.94 5.04 10.35
CA GLY A 241 10.61 6.15 9.46
C GLY A 241 9.28 5.94 8.73
N ALA A 242 9.07 4.75 8.18
CA ALA A 242 7.81 4.40 7.50
C ALA A 242 6.62 4.39 8.46
N LEU A 243 6.76 3.81 9.66
CA LEU A 243 5.72 3.81 10.68
C LEU A 243 5.38 5.23 11.15
N SER A 244 6.39 6.09 11.36
CA SER A 244 6.17 7.49 11.71
C SER A 244 5.38 8.23 10.63
N ALA A 245 5.66 7.98 9.34
CA ALA A 245 4.90 8.57 8.25
C ALA A 245 3.43 8.10 8.27
N PHE A 246 3.17 6.80 8.46
CA PHE A 246 1.81 6.29 8.57
C PHE A 246 1.04 6.85 9.77
N LEU A 247 1.67 6.95 10.94
CA LEU A 247 1.02 7.44 12.16
C LEU A 247 0.84 8.97 12.21
N GLY A 248 1.51 9.71 11.32
CA GLY A 248 1.47 11.16 11.27
C GLY A 248 0.18 11.74 10.69
N GLU A 249 0.11 13.06 10.64
CA GLU A 249 -1.03 13.82 10.08
C GLU A 249 -1.23 13.59 8.58
N ARG A 250 -0.18 13.22 7.86
CA ARG A 250 -0.24 12.86 6.44
C ARG A 250 -0.55 11.39 6.19
N GLY A 251 -0.69 10.60 7.26
CA GLY A 251 -1.02 9.19 7.28
C GLY A 251 -2.45 8.94 7.77
N LEU A 252 -2.57 8.16 8.85
CA LEU A 252 -3.86 7.76 9.44
C LEU A 252 -4.72 8.95 9.90
N ARG A 253 -4.11 10.12 10.12
CA ARG A 253 -4.79 11.37 10.53
C ARG A 253 -4.94 12.37 9.39
N HIS A 254 -4.78 11.91 8.14
CA HIS A 254 -4.90 12.79 6.98
C HIS A 254 -6.23 13.54 7.00
N GLU A 255 -6.23 14.85 6.74
CA GLU A 255 -7.42 15.72 6.79
C GLU A 255 -8.53 15.24 5.82
N ARG A 256 -8.14 14.78 4.63
CA ARG A 256 -9.06 14.30 3.59
C ARG A 256 -9.54 12.88 3.88
N ALA A 257 -10.87 12.69 3.97
CA ALA A 257 -11.49 11.41 4.32
C ALA A 257 -11.18 10.29 3.32
N GLY A 258 -11.15 10.60 2.02
CA GLY A 258 -10.81 9.64 0.95
C GLY A 258 -9.39 9.10 1.12
N MET A 259 -8.43 9.98 1.42
CA MET A 259 -7.05 9.60 1.73
C MET A 259 -6.96 8.71 2.96
N ARG A 260 -7.60 9.11 4.09
CA ARG A 260 -7.61 8.28 5.30
C ARG A 260 -8.12 6.88 5.03
N ARG A 261 -9.23 6.74 4.27
CA ARG A 261 -9.79 5.42 3.91
C ARG A 261 -8.75 4.55 3.19
N ARG A 262 -8.08 5.11 2.20
CA ARG A 262 -7.05 4.38 1.45
C ARG A 262 -5.84 4.05 2.32
N ILE A 263 -5.36 5.00 3.12
CA ILE A 263 -4.19 4.82 3.99
C ILE A 263 -4.46 3.79 5.10
N ASN A 264 -5.66 3.73 5.68
CA ASN A 264 -6.03 2.69 6.65
C ASN A 264 -5.81 1.28 6.08
N TYR A 265 -6.28 1.06 4.84
CA TYR A 265 -6.06 -0.21 4.14
C TYR A 265 -4.57 -0.47 3.85
N LEU A 266 -3.84 0.55 3.40
CA LEU A 266 -2.41 0.43 3.11
C LEU A 266 -1.60 0.15 4.38
N PHE A 267 -1.93 0.79 5.49
CA PHE A 267 -1.29 0.56 6.78
C PHE A 267 -1.48 -0.89 7.26
N TYR A 268 -2.71 -1.41 7.20
CA TYR A 268 -2.98 -2.81 7.48
C TYR A 268 -2.11 -3.75 6.64
N ARG A 269 -2.05 -3.52 5.33
CA ARG A 269 -1.23 -4.33 4.43
C ARG A 269 0.25 -4.24 4.75
N PHE A 270 0.74 -3.05 5.05
CA PHE A 270 2.12 -2.82 5.42
C PHE A 270 2.48 -3.57 6.70
N VAL A 271 1.74 -3.36 7.79
CA VAL A 271 1.99 -4.02 9.08
C VAL A 271 1.90 -5.54 8.95
N ARG A 272 0.93 -6.07 8.22
CA ARG A 272 0.80 -7.51 7.99
C ARG A 272 2.05 -8.13 7.38
N GLU A 273 2.72 -7.41 6.48
CA GLU A 273 3.93 -7.89 5.82
C GLU A 273 5.19 -7.74 6.68
N ILE A 274 5.33 -6.61 7.40
CA ILE A 274 6.55 -6.30 8.15
C ILE A 274 6.56 -6.86 9.58
N ARG A 275 5.41 -7.28 10.13
CA ARG A 275 5.26 -7.63 11.54
C ARG A 275 6.32 -8.61 12.05
N THR A 276 6.70 -9.60 11.24
CA THR A 276 7.70 -10.61 11.62
C THR A 276 9.14 -10.07 11.69
N ALA A 277 9.42 -8.94 11.04
CA ALA A 277 10.70 -8.25 11.07
C ALA A 277 10.73 -7.12 12.11
N MET A 278 9.56 -6.75 12.64
CA MET A 278 9.41 -5.67 13.60
C MET A 278 9.68 -6.19 15.02
N PRO A 279 10.56 -5.53 15.81
CA PRO A 279 10.75 -5.84 17.21
C PRO A 279 9.43 -5.71 18.00
N SER A 280 9.19 -6.67 18.93
CA SER A 280 7.96 -6.68 19.75
C SER A 280 7.77 -5.41 20.60
N GLU A 281 8.85 -4.75 20.97
CA GLU A 281 8.86 -3.47 21.72
C GLU A 281 8.20 -2.29 20.97
N TYR A 282 7.99 -2.42 19.66
CA TYR A 282 7.27 -1.42 18.89
C TYR A 282 5.74 -1.56 19.02
N VAL A 283 5.24 -2.74 19.39
CA VAL A 283 3.79 -3.01 19.44
C VAL A 283 3.06 -2.06 20.41
N PRO A 284 3.48 -1.91 21.68
CA PRO A 284 2.83 -0.97 22.60
C PRO A 284 2.83 0.47 22.08
N LYS A 285 3.97 0.92 21.54
CA LYS A 285 4.12 2.30 21.01
C LYS A 285 3.22 2.55 19.79
N LEU A 286 3.06 1.55 18.92
CA LEU A 286 2.17 1.64 17.77
C LEU A 286 0.71 1.72 18.21
N LEU A 287 0.29 0.88 19.14
CA LEU A 287 -1.09 0.89 19.67
C LEU A 287 -1.39 2.20 20.41
N GLU A 288 -0.44 2.72 21.19
CA GLU A 288 -0.54 4.06 21.81
C GLU A 288 -0.68 5.15 20.73
N GLY A 289 0.17 5.10 19.70
CA GLY A 289 0.11 6.02 18.56
C GLY A 289 -1.15 5.93 17.72
N MET A 290 -1.95 4.86 17.87
CA MET A 290 -3.22 4.64 17.16
C MET A 290 -4.45 4.83 18.07
N GLN A 291 -4.30 5.18 19.33
CA GLN A 291 -5.38 5.15 20.32
C GLN A 291 -6.61 5.97 19.91
N ASP A 292 -6.42 7.12 19.33
CA ASP A 292 -7.50 7.99 18.82
C ASP A 292 -8.22 7.37 17.60
N CYS A 293 -7.54 6.52 16.83
CA CYS A 293 -8.10 5.82 15.67
C CYS A 293 -9.08 4.70 16.06
N PHE A 294 -9.10 4.26 17.31
CA PHE A 294 -10.02 3.23 17.81
C PHE A 294 -11.35 3.78 18.33
N GLN A 295 -11.57 5.10 18.26
CA GLN A 295 -12.86 5.69 18.62
C GLN A 295 -13.93 5.38 17.57
N VAL A 296 -14.92 4.57 17.94
CA VAL A 296 -16.04 4.22 17.05
C VAL A 296 -17.16 5.23 17.23
N ARG A 297 -17.55 5.90 16.15
CA ARG A 297 -18.69 6.83 16.13
C ARG A 297 -19.56 6.51 14.92
N ALA A 298 -20.73 5.98 15.19
CA ALA A 298 -21.73 5.79 14.14
C ALA A 298 -22.38 7.14 13.79
N VAL A 299 -22.64 7.34 12.53
CA VAL A 299 -23.38 8.50 12.02
C VAL A 299 -24.45 8.00 11.06
N LEU A 300 -25.72 8.21 11.41
CA LEU A 300 -26.82 7.90 10.51
C LEU A 300 -26.79 8.85 9.30
N PRO A 301 -26.82 8.33 8.06
CA PRO A 301 -26.91 9.17 6.89
C PRO A 301 -28.30 9.84 6.82
N ALA A 302 -28.36 11.01 6.18
CA ALA A 302 -29.65 11.58 5.81
C ALA A 302 -30.39 10.61 4.89
N ALA A 303 -31.63 10.27 5.23
CA ALA A 303 -32.49 9.38 4.48
C ALA A 303 -33.80 10.06 4.13
N THR A 304 -34.35 9.75 2.96
CA THR A 304 -35.71 10.16 2.61
C THR A 304 -36.73 9.33 3.40
N PRO A 305 -38.01 9.75 3.50
CA PRO A 305 -39.01 8.97 4.22
C PRO A 305 -39.26 7.55 3.69
N GLU A 306 -38.80 7.28 2.50
CA GLU A 306 -38.96 5.98 1.79
C GLU A 306 -37.73 5.07 1.96
N GLU A 307 -36.60 5.60 2.47
CA GLU A 307 -35.34 4.87 2.68
C GLU A 307 -35.18 4.42 4.13
N ASP A 308 -34.69 3.19 4.33
CA ASP A 308 -34.24 2.75 5.66
C ASP A 308 -32.85 3.32 5.97
N PRO A 309 -32.73 4.21 6.99
CA PRO A 309 -31.43 4.81 7.32
C PRO A 309 -30.38 3.80 7.77
N LEU A 310 -30.77 2.68 8.38
CA LEU A 310 -29.82 1.63 8.80
C LEU A 310 -29.30 0.86 7.59
N GLN A 311 -30.20 0.50 6.65
CA GLN A 311 -29.80 -0.13 5.40
C GLN A 311 -28.84 0.78 4.63
N LYS A 312 -29.20 2.06 4.46
CA LYS A 312 -28.36 3.05 3.79
C LYS A 312 -26.99 3.22 4.46
N ALA A 313 -26.92 3.17 5.79
CA ALA A 313 -25.65 3.24 6.54
C ALA A 313 -24.73 2.04 6.33
N THR A 314 -25.31 0.86 6.03
CA THR A 314 -24.58 -0.41 5.89
C THR A 314 -24.29 -0.79 4.43
N GLU A 315 -25.00 -0.24 3.45
CA GLU A 315 -24.85 -0.54 2.02
C GLU A 315 -23.67 0.15 1.34
N ARG A 316 -23.19 1.28 1.86
CA ARG A 316 -22.07 2.02 1.26
C ARG A 316 -20.78 1.78 2.01
N ALA A 317 -19.66 1.64 1.29
CA ALA A 317 -18.32 1.65 1.85
C ALA A 317 -18.12 2.91 2.71
N SER A 318 -18.41 2.76 4.00
CA SER A 318 -18.41 3.87 4.96
C SER A 318 -17.00 4.21 5.43
N ALA A 319 -16.84 5.35 6.07
CA ALA A 319 -15.57 5.66 6.76
C ALA A 319 -15.25 4.60 7.82
N PHE A 320 -16.27 4.02 8.44
CA PHE A 320 -16.14 2.96 9.43
C PHE A 320 -15.58 1.66 8.83
N ASP A 321 -15.98 1.26 7.62
CA ASP A 321 -15.45 0.05 6.96
C ASP A 321 -13.94 0.12 6.81
N SER A 322 -13.41 1.30 6.50
CA SER A 322 -11.97 1.50 6.43
C SER A 322 -11.28 1.50 7.80
N GLN A 323 -11.98 1.92 8.85
CA GLN A 323 -11.49 1.88 10.23
C GLN A 323 -11.33 0.43 10.74
N LEU A 324 -12.11 -0.52 10.22
CA LEU A 324 -11.99 -1.94 10.56
C LEU A 324 -10.59 -2.50 10.25
N TYR A 325 -9.90 -1.99 9.22
CA TYR A 325 -8.50 -2.37 8.96
C TYR A 325 -7.56 -2.03 10.13
N LEU A 326 -7.86 -0.98 10.90
CA LEU A 326 -7.05 -0.60 12.06
C LEU A 326 -7.28 -1.54 13.24
N PHE A 327 -8.50 -2.04 13.43
CA PHE A 327 -8.80 -3.07 14.43
C PHE A 327 -8.15 -4.41 14.07
N ASP A 328 -8.20 -4.81 12.79
CA ASP A 328 -7.47 -6.01 12.31
C ASP A 328 -5.96 -5.85 12.54
N THR A 329 -5.41 -4.67 12.23
CA THR A 329 -4.00 -4.34 12.49
C THR A 329 -3.65 -4.47 13.97
N ALA A 330 -4.48 -3.93 14.87
CA ALA A 330 -4.26 -4.03 16.31
C ALA A 330 -4.28 -5.49 16.77
N GLY A 331 -5.24 -6.28 16.29
CA GLY A 331 -5.30 -7.72 16.56
C GLY A 331 -4.03 -8.46 16.13
N LEU A 332 -3.57 -8.21 14.89
CA LEU A 332 -2.32 -8.80 14.37
C LEU A 332 -1.10 -8.42 15.21
N LEU A 333 -1.00 -7.16 15.67
CA LEU A 333 0.10 -6.67 16.48
C LEU A 333 0.09 -7.30 17.88
N ILE A 334 -1.07 -7.33 18.54
CA ILE A 334 -1.21 -7.91 19.88
C ILE A 334 -0.96 -9.43 19.82
N ALA A 335 -1.45 -10.11 18.79
CA ALA A 335 -1.23 -11.55 18.61
C ALA A 335 0.27 -11.92 18.53
N GLN A 336 1.11 -11.01 18.03
CA GLN A 336 2.55 -11.19 17.93
C GLN A 336 3.25 -11.29 19.31
N LEU A 337 2.63 -10.78 20.37
CA LEU A 337 3.15 -10.80 21.75
C LEU A 337 2.95 -12.15 22.48
N GLY A 338 2.82 -13.26 21.74
CA GLY A 338 2.59 -14.58 22.34
C GLY A 338 3.65 -15.03 23.36
N GLN A 339 4.86 -14.46 23.32
CA GLN A 339 5.92 -14.70 24.30
C GLN A 339 5.80 -13.85 25.58
N ALA A 340 4.92 -12.84 25.58
CA ALA A 340 4.62 -11.95 26.70
C ALA A 340 3.10 -11.93 27.00
N PRO A 341 2.52 -13.04 27.47
CA PRO A 341 1.07 -13.19 27.56
C PRO A 341 0.39 -12.17 28.51
N GLY A 342 1.08 -11.71 29.55
CA GLY A 342 0.54 -10.66 30.43
C GLY A 342 0.43 -9.32 29.74
N GLU A 343 1.41 -8.92 28.95
CA GLU A 343 1.40 -7.69 28.15
C GLU A 343 0.36 -7.81 27.03
N GLN A 344 0.27 -8.97 26.37
CA GLN A 344 -0.75 -9.25 25.35
C GLN A 344 -2.17 -9.00 25.85
N VAL A 345 -2.51 -9.55 27.03
CA VAL A 345 -3.83 -9.38 27.65
C VAL A 345 -4.05 -7.93 28.09
N MET A 346 -3.02 -7.27 28.64
CA MET A 346 -3.11 -5.87 29.05
C MET A 346 -3.44 -4.95 27.85
N LEU A 347 -2.73 -5.11 26.74
CA LEU A 347 -2.96 -4.31 25.54
C LEU A 347 -4.32 -4.64 24.88
N LEU A 348 -4.73 -5.91 24.90
CA LEU A 348 -6.05 -6.31 24.43
C LEU A 348 -7.15 -5.60 25.25
N LYS A 349 -7.04 -5.65 26.59
CA LYS A 349 -7.99 -4.96 27.50
C LYS A 349 -8.02 -3.45 27.29
N ALA A 350 -6.89 -2.82 27.02
CA ALA A 350 -6.83 -1.39 26.76
C ALA A 350 -7.71 -0.96 25.56
N ILE A 351 -7.92 -1.86 24.60
CA ILE A 351 -8.79 -1.60 23.43
C ILE A 351 -10.22 -2.11 23.70
N THR A 352 -10.38 -3.32 24.23
CA THR A 352 -11.69 -3.97 24.36
C THR A 352 -12.54 -3.36 25.45
N THR A 353 -11.95 -2.90 26.57
CA THR A 353 -12.72 -2.33 27.69
C THR A 353 -13.50 -1.08 27.29
N PRO A 354 -12.89 -0.04 26.67
CA PRO A 354 -13.64 1.15 26.26
C PRO A 354 -14.73 0.83 25.21
N LEU A 355 -14.47 -0.09 24.29
CA LEU A 355 -15.45 -0.50 23.28
C LEU A 355 -16.62 -1.26 23.91
N GLY A 356 -16.34 -2.13 24.89
CA GLY A 356 -17.37 -2.85 25.64
C GLY A 356 -18.26 -1.92 26.47
N GLU A 357 -17.69 -0.89 27.11
CA GLU A 357 -18.44 0.13 27.83
C GLU A 357 -19.34 0.94 26.90
N GLN A 358 -18.82 1.38 25.74
CA GLN A 358 -19.63 2.08 24.73
C GLN A 358 -20.76 1.18 24.19
N LEU A 359 -20.50 -0.11 23.98
CA LEU A 359 -21.53 -1.05 23.53
C LEU A 359 -22.64 -1.21 24.58
N HIS A 360 -22.27 -1.34 25.84
CA HIS A 360 -23.25 -1.40 26.93
C HIS A 360 -24.12 -0.14 26.97
N GLN A 361 -23.53 1.05 26.82
CA GLN A 361 -24.27 2.31 26.75
C GLN A 361 -25.21 2.39 25.55
N ALA A 362 -24.75 1.94 24.36
CA ALA A 362 -25.58 1.92 23.17
C ALA A 362 -26.79 0.99 23.31
N VAL A 363 -26.60 -0.20 23.89
CA VAL A 363 -27.69 -1.15 24.15
C VAL A 363 -28.70 -0.61 25.19
N GLN A 364 -28.21 0.03 26.27
CA GLN A 364 -29.10 0.68 27.27
C GLN A 364 -29.90 1.81 26.62
N SER A 365 -29.29 2.62 25.75
CA SER A 365 -29.97 3.73 25.05
C SER A 365 -31.07 3.22 24.13
N PHE A 366 -30.86 2.09 23.44
CA PHE A 366 -31.89 1.41 22.65
C PHE A 366 -32.98 0.80 23.51
N GLY A 367 -32.65 0.16 24.66
CA GLY A 367 -33.62 -0.36 25.61
C GLY A 367 -34.53 0.72 26.21
N ALA A 368 -34.00 1.95 26.39
CA ALA A 368 -34.79 3.10 26.86
C ALA A 368 -35.68 3.72 25.75
N ASP A 369 -35.24 3.67 24.50
CA ASP A 369 -35.95 4.18 23.32
C ASP A 369 -35.71 3.27 22.12
N ALA A 370 -36.69 2.42 21.82
CA ALA A 370 -36.63 1.48 20.68
C ALA A 370 -36.61 2.16 19.30
N GLN A 371 -36.84 3.47 19.21
CA GLN A 371 -36.71 4.25 17.98
C GLN A 371 -35.31 4.86 17.79
N ASN A 372 -34.40 4.64 18.75
CA ASN A 372 -33.04 5.18 18.69
C ASN A 372 -32.15 4.38 17.71
N LEU A 373 -32.36 4.59 16.39
CA LEU A 373 -31.59 3.93 15.33
C LEU A 373 -30.09 4.24 15.40
N GLN A 374 -29.73 5.42 15.95
CA GLN A 374 -28.33 5.80 16.15
C GLN A 374 -27.64 4.86 17.14
N ALA A 375 -28.33 4.47 18.23
CA ALA A 375 -27.83 3.51 19.21
C ALA A 375 -27.67 2.10 18.61
N VAL A 376 -28.60 1.68 17.74
CA VAL A 376 -28.51 0.40 17.02
C VAL A 376 -27.29 0.38 16.09
N LEU A 377 -27.10 1.43 15.31
CA LEU A 377 -25.94 1.53 14.40
C LEU A 377 -24.63 1.57 15.18
N GLN A 378 -24.58 2.30 16.32
CA GLN A 378 -23.41 2.35 17.19
C GLN A 378 -23.07 0.96 17.74
N ALA A 379 -24.07 0.21 18.25
CA ALA A 379 -23.87 -1.16 18.73
C ALA A 379 -23.35 -2.08 17.62
N HIS A 380 -23.95 -2.00 16.42
CA HIS A 380 -23.50 -2.75 15.25
C HIS A 380 -22.01 -2.49 14.91
N HIS A 381 -21.59 -1.21 14.85
CA HIS A 381 -20.21 -0.85 14.57
C HIS A 381 -19.24 -1.35 15.65
N LEU A 382 -19.61 -1.26 16.92
CA LEU A 382 -18.79 -1.74 18.04
C LEU A 382 -18.60 -3.26 18.02
N ILE A 383 -19.65 -4.01 17.70
CA ILE A 383 -19.58 -5.48 17.56
C ILE A 383 -18.67 -5.85 16.38
N LEU A 384 -18.79 -5.17 15.24
CA LEU A 384 -17.91 -5.38 14.09
C LEU A 384 -16.45 -5.05 14.41
N ALA A 385 -16.18 -3.96 15.12
CA ALA A 385 -14.83 -3.59 15.55
C ALA A 385 -14.20 -4.66 16.44
N LEU A 386 -14.93 -5.14 17.46
CA LEU A 386 -14.47 -6.20 18.36
C LEU A 386 -14.27 -7.54 17.63
N SER A 387 -15.18 -7.89 16.73
CA SER A 387 -15.06 -9.08 15.88
C SER A 387 -13.84 -8.99 14.95
N THR A 388 -13.58 -7.81 14.39
CA THR A 388 -12.44 -7.60 13.48
C THR A 388 -11.10 -7.61 14.24
N LEU A 389 -11.05 -7.05 15.46
CA LEU A 389 -9.90 -7.17 16.33
C LEU A 389 -9.57 -8.65 16.62
N ALA A 390 -10.59 -9.49 16.86
CA ALA A 390 -10.40 -10.90 17.10
C ALA A 390 -9.84 -11.66 15.89
N LYS A 391 -10.16 -11.26 14.65
CA LYS A 391 -9.63 -11.86 13.41
C LYS A 391 -8.12 -11.75 13.29
N GLY A 392 -7.49 -10.77 13.93
CA GLY A 392 -6.03 -10.61 13.94
C GLY A 392 -5.31 -11.71 14.71
N PHE A 393 -5.99 -12.42 15.59
CA PHE A 393 -5.42 -13.53 16.35
C PHE A 393 -5.45 -14.84 15.56
N PRO A 394 -4.52 -15.77 15.83
CA PRO A 394 -4.51 -17.08 15.18
C PRO A 394 -5.70 -17.93 15.63
N ASP A 395 -6.10 -18.89 14.79
CA ASP A 395 -7.10 -19.89 15.18
C ASP A 395 -6.65 -20.64 16.44
N TYR A 396 -7.59 -20.78 17.39
CA TYR A 396 -7.32 -21.50 18.62
C TYR A 396 -7.58 -22.99 18.45
N ASP A 397 -6.56 -23.78 18.71
CA ASP A 397 -6.67 -25.22 18.78
C ASP A 397 -6.98 -25.66 20.22
N ALA A 398 -8.23 -26.07 20.47
CA ALA A 398 -8.69 -26.50 21.77
C ALA A 398 -8.01 -27.78 22.30
N SER A 399 -7.24 -28.49 21.48
CA SER A 399 -6.44 -29.64 21.90
C SER A 399 -5.16 -29.29 22.67
N ARG A 400 -4.79 -28.00 22.69
CA ARG A 400 -3.59 -27.53 23.42
C ARG A 400 -3.79 -27.62 24.93
N ALA A 401 -2.72 -27.96 25.63
CA ALA A 401 -2.73 -28.21 27.09
C ALA A 401 -3.03 -26.97 27.96
N SER A 402 -2.90 -25.76 27.42
CA SER A 402 -3.22 -24.52 28.13
C SER A 402 -3.94 -23.52 27.21
N GLU A 403 -4.99 -22.91 27.73
CA GLU A 403 -5.72 -21.84 27.06
C GLU A 403 -4.94 -20.52 27.15
N PRO A 404 -4.66 -19.84 26.02
CA PRO A 404 -4.03 -18.52 26.04
C PRO A 404 -4.92 -17.48 26.73
N GLY A 405 -4.31 -16.52 27.44
CA GLY A 405 -5.08 -15.50 28.19
C GLY A 405 -5.99 -14.63 27.32
N TRP A 406 -5.63 -14.39 26.05
CA TRP A 406 -6.46 -13.65 25.12
C TRP A 406 -7.78 -14.38 24.77
N ILE A 407 -7.83 -15.73 24.82
CA ILE A 407 -9.07 -16.50 24.63
C ILE A 407 -10.03 -16.24 25.80
N ALA A 408 -9.53 -16.26 27.03
CA ALA A 408 -10.34 -15.96 28.21
C ALA A 408 -10.95 -14.55 28.12
N GLU A 409 -10.17 -13.58 27.67
CA GLU A 409 -10.65 -12.21 27.48
C GLU A 409 -11.77 -12.11 26.44
N PHE A 410 -11.62 -12.74 25.27
CA PHE A 410 -12.67 -12.75 24.24
C PHE A 410 -13.91 -13.53 24.67
N LYS A 411 -13.78 -14.61 25.46
CA LYS A 411 -14.92 -15.32 26.05
C LYS A 411 -15.70 -14.43 27.00
N GLU A 412 -15.02 -13.79 27.96
CA GLU A 412 -15.63 -12.85 28.90
C GLU A 412 -16.37 -11.71 28.19
N LEU A 413 -15.71 -11.13 27.16
CA LEU A 413 -16.30 -10.09 26.32
C LEU A 413 -17.55 -10.57 25.60
N THR A 414 -17.51 -11.78 25.00
CA THR A 414 -18.64 -12.37 24.28
C THR A 414 -19.83 -12.62 25.24
N GLU A 415 -19.56 -13.12 26.43
CA GLU A 415 -20.62 -13.33 27.46
C GLU A 415 -21.27 -12.00 27.85
N LYS A 416 -20.49 -10.95 28.08
CA LYS A 416 -21.00 -9.61 28.38
C LYS A 416 -21.86 -9.05 27.24
N ILE A 417 -21.44 -9.22 25.99
CA ILE A 417 -22.21 -8.80 24.82
C ILE A 417 -23.55 -9.56 24.74
N LEU A 418 -23.53 -10.88 24.89
CA LEU A 418 -24.74 -11.69 24.84
C LEU A 418 -25.73 -11.32 25.96
N LEU A 419 -25.23 -11.14 27.19
CA LEU A 419 -26.06 -10.67 28.30
C LEU A 419 -26.67 -9.29 28.05
N ALA A 420 -25.91 -8.36 27.49
CA ALA A 420 -26.40 -7.03 27.16
C ALA A 420 -27.50 -7.07 26.07
N LEU A 421 -27.36 -7.93 25.06
CA LEU A 421 -28.31 -8.05 23.95
C LEU A 421 -29.60 -8.83 24.31
N THR A 422 -29.59 -9.59 25.43
CA THR A 422 -30.73 -10.41 25.87
C THR A 422 -31.49 -9.80 27.05
N ALA A 423 -30.96 -8.73 27.66
CA ALA A 423 -31.62 -7.99 28.75
C ALA A 423 -32.59 -6.95 28.22
#